data_ab263c53e5b3f28ad2e12c782ed63de9
#
_entry.id   ab263c53e5b3f28ad2e12c782ed63de9
#
_cell.length_a   1.000
_cell.length_b   1.000
_cell.length_c   1.000
_cell.angle_alpha   90.00
_cell.angle_beta   90.00
_cell.angle_gamma   90.00
#
_symmetry.space_group_name_H-M   'P 1'
#
loop_
_entity.id
_entity.type
_entity.pdbx_description
1 polymer ?
#
loop_
_entity_poly.entity_id
_entity_poly.type
_entity_poly.pdbx_seq_one_letter_code
_entity_poly.pdbx_strand_id
1 'polypeptide(L)'
;GGYGSDALRTIVKHGFEQLNLNRIWCEVYSNNDAIGVYRHIGFKDEGTQRQTVFKNGEYLDSHLLGMLRSDYDKLKEENKIWKT
;
A
#
# COMPACT_ATOMS: atom_id res chain seq x y z
N GLY A 1 -5.10 13.20 -5.23
CA GLY A 1 -6.18 12.63 -5.97
C GLY A 1 -5.82 11.37 -6.69
N GLY A 2 -6.42 11.17 -7.82
CA GLY A 2 -6.22 9.96 -8.60
C GLY A 2 -4.79 9.73 -9.07
N TYR A 3 -4.02 10.78 -9.10
CA TYR A 3 -2.64 10.72 -9.58
C TYR A 3 -1.80 9.72 -8.81
N GLY A 4 -1.80 9.81 -7.47
CA GLY A 4 -1.03 8.90 -6.65
C GLY A 4 -1.56 7.46 -6.72
N SER A 5 -2.87 7.31 -6.78
CA SER A 5 -3.51 6.00 -6.87
C SER A 5 -3.16 5.29 -8.18
N ASP A 6 -3.17 6.00 -9.29
CA ASP A 6 -2.84 5.42 -10.59
C ASP A 6 -1.39 4.96 -10.67
N ALA A 7 -0.46 5.78 -10.17
CA ALA A 7 0.95 5.43 -10.16
C ALA A 7 1.19 4.18 -9.30
N LEU A 8 0.58 4.13 -8.13
CA LEU A 8 0.74 3.02 -7.21
C LEU A 8 0.16 1.72 -7.78
N ARG A 9 -1.01 1.79 -8.42
CA ARG A 9 -1.59 0.61 -9.06
C ARG A 9 -0.69 0.06 -10.15
N THR A 10 -0.06 0.94 -10.92
CA THR A 10 0.86 0.52 -11.98
C THR A 10 2.05 -0.22 -11.40
N ILE A 11 2.62 0.30 -10.31
CA ILE A 11 3.75 -0.34 -9.63
C ILE A 11 3.35 -1.71 -9.09
N VAL A 12 2.20 -1.81 -8.45
CA VAL A 12 1.71 -3.06 -7.88
C VAL A 12 1.47 -4.10 -8.97
N LYS A 13 0.80 -3.69 -10.04
CA LYS A 13 0.54 -4.57 -11.18
C LYS A 13 1.86 -5.12 -11.77
N HIS A 14 2.82 -4.23 -11.97
CA HIS A 14 4.13 -4.63 -12.48
C HIS A 14 4.81 -5.65 -11.56
N GLY A 15 4.77 -5.39 -10.25
CA GLY A 15 5.40 -6.29 -9.29
C GLY A 15 4.81 -7.69 -9.31
N PHE A 16 3.49 -7.80 -9.32
CA PHE A 16 2.86 -9.12 -9.32
C PHE A 16 2.89 -9.80 -10.68
N GLU A 17 2.67 -9.06 -11.75
CA GLU A 17 2.49 -9.67 -13.07
C GLU A 17 3.79 -9.80 -13.86
N GLN A 18 4.71 -8.84 -13.75
CA GLN A 18 5.95 -8.88 -14.50
C GLN A 18 7.12 -9.43 -13.69
N LEU A 19 7.22 -9.06 -12.41
CA LEU A 19 8.30 -9.52 -11.55
C LEU A 19 7.96 -10.79 -10.78
N ASN A 20 6.72 -11.24 -10.89
CA ASN A 20 6.23 -12.47 -10.26
C ASN A 20 6.45 -12.50 -8.75
N LEU A 21 6.27 -11.36 -8.10
CA LEU A 21 6.39 -11.28 -6.65
C LEU A 21 5.17 -11.93 -5.98
N ASN A 22 5.37 -12.45 -4.78
CA ASN A 22 4.27 -12.98 -3.98
C ASN A 22 3.74 -11.97 -2.97
N ARG A 23 4.54 -10.98 -2.63
CA ARG A 23 4.19 -10.01 -1.60
C ARG A 23 4.80 -8.65 -1.92
N ILE A 24 4.01 -7.60 -1.74
CA ILE A 24 4.47 -6.21 -1.82
C ILE A 24 4.05 -5.53 -0.52
N TRP A 25 4.97 -4.83 0.12
CA TRP A 25 4.66 -4.15 1.36
C TRP A 25 5.25 -2.75 1.38
N CYS A 26 4.74 -1.91 2.27
CA CYS A 26 5.25 -0.57 2.43
C CYS A 26 5.14 -0.10 3.87
N GLU A 27 5.88 0.95 4.19
CA GLU A 27 5.86 1.61 5.48
C GLU A 27 5.36 3.04 5.26
N VAL A 28 4.39 3.46 6.05
CA VAL A 28 3.83 4.81 5.97
C VAL A 28 3.87 5.45 7.35
N TYR A 29 4.44 6.64 7.45
CA TYR A 29 4.51 7.35 8.73
C TYR A 29 3.15 7.92 9.11
N SER A 30 2.91 8.03 10.42
CA SER A 30 1.60 8.41 10.96
C SER A 30 1.11 9.80 10.52
N ASN A 31 2.02 10.69 10.11
CA ASN A 31 1.65 12.01 9.62
C ASN A 31 1.45 12.08 8.11
N ASN A 32 1.47 10.95 7.41
CA ASN A 32 1.40 10.91 5.95
C ASN A 32 0.01 10.44 5.52
N ASP A 33 -0.69 11.29 4.77
CA ASP A 33 -2.05 10.99 4.31
C ASP A 33 -2.09 9.88 3.25
N ALA A 34 -0.95 9.52 2.69
CA ALA A 34 -0.88 8.47 1.67
C ALA A 34 -1.41 7.12 2.16
N ILE A 35 -1.50 6.92 3.47
CA ILE A 35 -2.02 5.66 4.01
C ILE A 35 -3.42 5.35 3.46
N GLY A 36 -4.25 6.40 3.26
CA GLY A 36 -5.57 6.22 2.70
C GLY A 36 -5.55 5.70 1.26
N VAL A 37 -4.55 6.14 0.48
CA VAL A 37 -4.39 5.68 -0.90
C VAL A 37 -4.04 4.20 -0.92
N TYR A 38 -3.11 3.78 -0.07
CA TYR A 38 -2.71 2.37 0.00
C TYR A 38 -3.89 1.49 0.40
N ARG A 39 -4.66 1.90 1.42
CA ARG A 39 -5.83 1.13 1.85
C ARG A 39 -6.88 1.07 0.76
N HIS A 40 -7.08 2.17 0.05
CA HIS A 40 -8.09 2.25 -1.02
C HIS A 40 -7.80 1.25 -2.14
N ILE A 41 -6.55 1.07 -2.52
CA ILE A 41 -6.22 0.14 -3.59
C ILE A 41 -6.09 -1.31 -3.13
N GLY A 42 -6.20 -1.56 -1.83
CA GLY A 42 -6.30 -2.93 -1.33
C GLY A 42 -5.21 -3.41 -0.40
N PHE A 43 -4.26 -2.55 -0.03
CA PHE A 43 -3.26 -2.93 0.96
C PHE A 43 -3.93 -3.13 2.32
N LYS A 44 -3.49 -4.13 3.05
CA LYS A 44 -4.02 -4.44 4.37
C LYS A 44 -3.05 -4.01 5.45
N ASP A 45 -3.61 -3.52 6.56
CA ASP A 45 -2.80 -3.15 7.73
C ASP A 45 -2.18 -4.40 8.33
N GLU A 46 -0.86 -4.36 8.54
CA GLU A 46 -0.13 -5.51 9.09
C GLU A 46 0.48 -5.22 10.46
N GLY A 47 0.46 -3.97 10.88
CA GLY A 47 0.96 -3.61 12.19
C GLY A 47 1.40 -2.17 12.24
N THR A 48 1.71 -1.74 13.47
CA THR A 48 2.21 -0.39 13.72
C THR A 48 3.39 -0.49 14.66
N GLN A 49 4.50 0.11 14.25
CA GLN A 49 5.66 0.27 15.11
C GLN A 49 5.62 1.68 15.69
N ARG A 50 5.54 1.77 16.99
CA ARG A 50 5.35 3.06 17.64
C ARG A 50 6.66 3.82 17.75
N GLN A 51 6.60 5.14 17.48
CA GLN A 51 7.69 6.08 17.70
C GLN A 51 9.01 5.65 17.06
N THR A 52 8.94 5.26 15.79
CA THR A 52 10.12 4.82 15.06
C THR A 52 10.97 5.97 14.52
N VAL A 53 10.38 7.15 14.38
CA VAL A 53 11.05 8.31 13.77
C VAL A 53 10.75 9.56 14.57
N PHE A 54 11.78 10.39 14.79
CA PHE A 54 11.61 11.72 15.37
C PHE A 54 11.79 12.75 14.25
N LYS A 55 10.76 13.56 14.01
CA LYS A 55 10.79 14.49 12.90
C LYS A 55 9.98 15.73 13.23
N ASN A 56 10.57 16.90 12.99
CA ASN A 56 9.92 18.20 13.23
C ASN A 56 9.37 18.32 14.65
N GLY A 57 10.14 17.85 15.63
CA GLY A 57 9.78 18.01 17.03
C GLY A 57 8.80 16.98 17.58
N GLU A 58 8.46 15.95 16.80
CA GLU A 58 7.55 14.92 17.29
C GLU A 58 7.97 13.52 16.86
N TYR A 59 7.53 12.54 17.64
CA TYR A 59 7.73 11.14 17.29
C TYR A 59 6.60 10.65 16.40
N LEU A 60 6.97 9.91 15.36
CA LEU A 60 6.00 9.34 14.42
C LEU A 60 6.02 7.83 14.51
N ASP A 61 4.85 7.23 14.30
CA ASP A 61 4.71 5.79 14.19
C ASP A 61 4.89 5.36 12.74
N SER A 62 5.31 4.10 12.54
CA SER A 62 5.36 3.48 11.22
C SER A 62 4.23 2.50 11.09
N HIS A 63 3.35 2.72 10.12
CA HIS A 63 2.29 1.77 9.78
C HIS A 63 2.78 0.86 8.68
N LEU A 64 2.66 -0.45 8.89
CA LEU A 64 3.09 -1.45 7.92
C LEU A 64 1.86 -1.96 7.19
N LEU A 65 1.92 -1.92 5.88
CA LEU A 65 0.82 -2.33 5.00
C LEU A 65 1.37 -3.32 3.99
N GLY A 66 0.56 -4.33 3.64
CA GLY A 66 1.01 -5.34 2.70
C GLY A 66 -0.10 -5.85 1.81
N MET A 67 0.29 -6.40 0.67
CA MET A 67 -0.61 -7.05 -0.26
C MET A 67 0.06 -8.33 -0.74
N LEU A 68 -0.65 -9.44 -0.63
CA LEU A 68 -0.19 -10.72 -1.14
C LEU A 68 -0.70 -10.91 -2.58
N ARG A 69 -0.02 -11.76 -3.34
CA ARG A 69 -0.49 -12.11 -4.68
C ARG A 69 -1.94 -12.60 -4.66
N SER A 70 -2.31 -13.40 -3.65
CA SER A 70 -3.67 -13.89 -3.53
C SER A 70 -4.67 -12.75 -3.31
N ASP A 71 -4.28 -11.72 -2.57
CA ASP A 71 -5.11 -10.51 -2.40
C ASP A 71 -5.29 -9.79 -3.72
N TYR A 72 -4.21 -9.66 -4.47
CA TYR A 72 -4.22 -8.98 -5.77
C TYR A 72 -5.13 -9.70 -6.77
N ASP A 73 -5.01 -11.01 -6.86
CA ASP A 73 -5.84 -11.81 -7.77
C ASP A 73 -7.31 -11.63 -7.46
N LYS A 74 -7.66 -11.62 -6.18
CA LYS A 74 -9.04 -11.42 -5.75
C LYS A 74 -9.53 -10.01 -6.07
N LEU A 75 -8.70 -9.01 -5.87
CA LEU A 75 -9.06 -7.62 -6.19
C LEU A 75 -9.33 -7.44 -7.67
N LYS A 76 -8.55 -8.10 -8.53
CA LYS A 76 -8.77 -8.02 -9.98
C LYS A 76 -10.11 -8.60 -10.38
N GLU A 77 -10.59 -9.61 -9.66
CA GLU A 77 -11.88 -10.21 -9.96
C GLU A 77 -13.05 -9.37 -9.44
N GLU A 78 -12.90 -8.75 -8.28
CA GLU A 78 -14.01 -8.14 -7.55
C GLU A 78 -14.03 -6.62 -7.56
N ASN A 79 -12.87 -5.98 -7.63
CA ASN A 79 -12.74 -4.54 -7.44
C ASN A 79 -12.59 -3.83 -8.79
N LYS A 80 -13.52 -2.91 -9.05
CA LYS A 80 -13.55 -2.20 -10.33
C LYS A 80 -12.28 -1.39 -10.63
N ILE A 81 -11.59 -0.91 -9.63
CA ILE A 81 -10.37 -0.12 -9.87
C ILE A 81 -9.24 -0.96 -10.44
N TRP A 82 -9.34 -2.29 -10.36
CA TRP A 82 -8.33 -3.20 -10.88
C TRP A 82 -8.72 -3.86 -12.20
N LYS A 83 -9.91 -3.60 -12.71
CA LYS A 83 -10.45 -4.29 -13.90
C LYS A 83 -10.26 -3.56 -15.21
N THR A 84 -9.32 -2.68 -15.33
CA THR A 84 -9.11 -1.96 -16.61
C THR A 84 -8.01 -2.55 -17.46
#